data_4c75577adf7c178755cfb1e976bdc6c7
#
_entry.id   4c75577adf7c178755cfb1e976bdc6c7
#
_cell.length_a   1.000
_cell.length_b   1.000
_cell.length_c   1.000
_cell.angle_alpha   90.00
_cell.angle_beta   90.00
_cell.angle_gamma   90.00
#
_symmetry.space_group_name_H-M   'P 1'
#
loop_
_entity.id
_entity.type
_entity.pdbx_description
1 polymer ?
#
loop_
_entity_poly.entity_id
_entity_poly.type
_entity_poly.pdbx_seq_one_letter_code
_entity_poly.pdbx_strand_id
1 'polypeptide(L)'
;MRLSTSAIALCVGLLVARGAAAVELPQRWVSAGGALSEWVSALGAQARLVGVDTTSQHPESLKALPSIGYQRQLSAEGILSLSPQILIGTEEMGPPPVLSQIRSAGVQVELFSAQPDLPTLQNTLQRLGRLLGSEAQATALFDGYQQQLVQQQAWVSQAQTTAKAPGVLLLLGHAGGKPLIAGKDTAADWLLQQAGGRNLATHSGYKPFSVESLAGLTPDVLVFSDRALTGDAAREALFKQNPILASTPAAKTGRVLELDPTLLVGGLGPRLPQSLVKLSAGFYPAESAKATAAQ
;
A
#
# COMPACT_ATOMS: atom_id res chain seq x y z
N MET A 1 87.18 7.10 33.63
CA MET A 1 85.89 6.46 33.89
C MET A 1 84.80 7.46 33.53
N ARG A 2 84.12 7.30 32.37
CA ARG A 2 83.03 8.20 31.92
C ARG A 2 81.79 7.35 31.79
N LEU A 3 80.80 7.65 32.60
CA LEU A 3 79.46 7.10 32.53
C LEU A 3 78.60 7.93 31.55
N SER A 4 78.12 7.27 30.52
CA SER A 4 77.19 7.90 29.58
C SER A 4 75.74 7.51 29.94
N THR A 5 74.93 8.45 30.25
CA THR A 5 73.50 8.31 30.51
C THR A 5 72.71 8.44 29.21
N SER A 6 72.10 7.32 28.77
CA SER A 6 71.17 7.33 27.63
C SER A 6 69.77 7.71 28.08
N ALA A 7 69.25 8.80 27.57
CA ALA A 7 67.87 9.23 27.77
C ALA A 7 66.94 8.51 26.75
N ILE A 8 66.02 7.70 27.25
CA ILE A 8 64.95 7.08 26.46
C ILE A 8 63.79 8.08 26.40
N ALA A 9 63.53 8.62 25.23
CA ALA A 9 62.35 9.44 24.97
C ALA A 9 61.14 8.55 24.68
N LEU A 10 60.16 8.54 25.58
CA LEU A 10 58.88 7.84 25.44
C LEU A 10 57.91 8.70 24.67
N CYS A 11 57.73 8.47 23.34
CA CYS A 11 56.66 9.08 22.53
C CYS A 11 55.34 8.44 22.83
N VAL A 12 54.51 9.04 23.67
CA VAL A 12 53.12 8.69 23.86
C VAL A 12 52.32 9.20 22.67
N GLY A 13 52.02 8.35 21.69
CA GLY A 13 51.12 8.66 20.59
C GLY A 13 49.66 8.72 21.07
N LEU A 14 49.10 9.92 21.14
CA LEU A 14 47.66 10.12 21.35
C LEU A 14 46.91 9.63 20.09
N LEU A 15 46.36 8.43 20.13
CA LEU A 15 45.35 7.98 19.18
C LEU A 15 44.04 8.73 19.45
N VAL A 16 43.80 9.80 18.70
CA VAL A 16 42.49 10.44 18.65
C VAL A 16 41.56 9.51 17.87
N ALA A 17 40.84 8.66 18.60
CA ALA A 17 39.73 7.94 18.03
C ALA A 17 38.67 8.96 17.60
N ARG A 18 38.62 9.31 16.30
CA ARG A 18 37.49 9.98 15.70
C ARG A 18 36.33 9.01 15.77
N GLY A 19 35.51 9.11 16.82
CA GLY A 19 34.21 8.46 16.86
C GLY A 19 33.42 8.97 15.66
N ALA A 20 33.11 8.12 14.70
CA ALA A 20 32.11 8.39 13.70
C ALA A 20 30.83 8.71 14.48
N ALA A 21 30.38 9.97 14.44
CA ALA A 21 29.08 10.32 14.99
C ALA A 21 28.05 9.44 14.27
N ALA A 22 27.48 8.50 15.00
CA ALA A 22 26.37 7.71 14.48
C ALA A 22 25.27 8.70 14.07
N VAL A 23 24.86 8.66 12.81
CA VAL A 23 23.74 9.47 12.34
C VAL A 23 22.52 9.04 13.15
N GLU A 24 22.02 9.95 13.99
CA GLU A 24 20.83 9.67 14.79
C GLU A 24 19.63 9.53 13.87
N LEU A 25 19.03 8.35 13.85
CA LEU A 25 17.87 8.05 13.00
C LEU A 25 16.62 8.78 13.54
N PRO A 26 15.76 9.34 12.66
CA PRO A 26 14.52 9.99 13.08
C PRO A 26 13.66 9.08 13.96
N GLN A 27 13.19 9.59 15.10
CA GLN A 27 12.35 8.85 16.04
C GLN A 27 10.87 9.25 15.98
N ARG A 28 10.55 10.39 15.39
CA ARG A 28 9.18 10.93 15.30
C ARG A 28 8.77 11.05 13.84
N TRP A 29 7.93 10.15 13.42
CA TRP A 29 7.51 10.00 12.03
C TRP A 29 6.05 10.39 11.86
N VAL A 30 5.76 11.11 10.80
CA VAL A 30 4.41 11.27 10.27
C VAL A 30 4.33 10.56 8.93
N SER A 31 3.29 9.75 8.74
CA SER A 31 3.09 8.98 7.51
C SER A 31 1.81 9.38 6.80
N ALA A 32 1.93 9.76 5.54
CA ALA A 32 0.83 10.13 4.64
C ALA A 32 0.70 9.09 3.53
N GLY A 33 -0.06 8.04 3.79
CA GLY A 33 -0.33 6.93 2.87
C GLY A 33 -0.39 5.58 3.58
N GLY A 34 -1.55 4.90 3.46
CA GLY A 34 -1.84 3.67 4.18
C GLY A 34 -0.78 2.58 3.99
N ALA A 35 -0.38 2.31 2.73
CA ALA A 35 0.63 1.30 2.43
C ALA A 35 1.98 1.58 3.11
N LEU A 36 2.43 2.85 3.15
CA LEU A 36 3.68 3.23 3.82
C LEU A 36 3.58 3.06 5.34
N SER A 37 2.45 3.46 5.94
CA SER A 37 2.20 3.29 7.38
C SER A 37 2.20 1.81 7.77
N GLU A 38 1.61 0.95 6.95
CA GLU A 38 1.64 -0.50 7.12
C GLU A 38 3.06 -1.06 7.01
N TRP A 39 3.87 -0.59 6.05
CA TRP A 39 5.27 -1.02 5.92
C TRP A 39 6.14 -0.57 7.09
N VAL A 40 5.96 0.66 7.60
CA VAL A 40 6.64 1.11 8.83
C VAL A 40 6.29 0.20 10.00
N SER A 41 5.02 -0.20 10.12
CA SER A 41 4.56 -1.13 11.16
C SER A 41 5.15 -2.53 10.97
N ALA A 42 5.18 -3.06 9.75
CA ALA A 42 5.77 -4.36 9.42
C ALA A 42 7.28 -4.41 9.66
N LEU A 43 7.97 -3.28 9.50
CA LEU A 43 9.37 -3.09 9.84
C LEU A 43 9.62 -2.91 11.36
N GLY A 44 8.59 -3.12 12.21
CA GLY A 44 8.71 -3.04 13.67
C GLY A 44 8.84 -1.61 14.22
N ALA A 45 8.60 -0.58 13.39
CA ALA A 45 8.83 0.81 13.74
C ALA A 45 7.53 1.61 14.04
N GLN A 46 6.41 0.93 14.25
CA GLN A 46 5.13 1.58 14.52
C GLN A 46 5.20 2.58 15.68
N ALA A 47 5.98 2.30 16.72
CA ALA A 47 6.16 3.18 17.88
C ALA A 47 6.78 4.55 17.53
N ARG A 48 7.41 4.68 16.37
CA ARG A 48 7.95 5.96 15.87
C ARG A 48 6.87 6.83 15.19
N LEU A 49 5.72 6.26 14.81
CA LEU A 49 4.63 7.01 14.20
C LEU A 49 3.93 7.87 15.25
N VAL A 50 3.93 9.18 15.03
CA VAL A 50 3.27 10.18 15.89
C VAL A 50 2.01 10.76 15.24
N GLY A 51 1.76 10.46 13.96
CA GLY A 51 0.57 10.83 13.23
C GLY A 51 0.50 10.13 11.88
N VAL A 52 -0.72 9.88 11.41
CA VAL A 52 -1.00 9.18 10.16
C VAL A 52 -2.15 9.84 9.41
N ASP A 53 -2.23 9.61 8.10
CA ASP A 53 -3.34 10.11 7.30
C ASP A 53 -4.58 9.20 7.39
N THR A 54 -5.71 9.68 6.86
CA THR A 54 -7.00 8.96 6.92
C THR A 54 -7.02 7.63 6.18
N THR A 55 -6.03 7.34 5.32
CA THR A 55 -5.93 6.05 4.60
C THR A 55 -5.18 4.99 5.39
N SER A 56 -4.52 5.36 6.48
CA SER A 56 -3.73 4.49 7.36
C SER A 56 -4.65 3.76 8.36
N GLN A 57 -5.44 2.82 7.87
CA GLN A 57 -6.45 2.08 8.64
C GLN A 57 -5.92 0.76 9.20
N HIS A 58 -4.76 0.30 8.75
CA HIS A 58 -4.16 -0.98 9.13
C HIS A 58 -2.68 -0.83 9.48
N PRO A 59 -2.20 -1.61 10.48
CA PRO A 59 -3.00 -2.37 11.44
C PRO A 59 -3.94 -1.46 12.23
N GLU A 60 -4.97 -2.03 12.84
CA GLU A 60 -6.03 -1.24 13.53
C GLU A 60 -5.49 -0.29 14.61
N SER A 61 -4.36 -0.64 15.22
CA SER A 61 -3.65 0.19 16.19
C SER A 61 -3.26 1.58 15.65
N LEU A 62 -3.12 1.75 14.33
CA LEU A 62 -2.83 3.06 13.73
C LEU A 62 -3.99 4.05 13.86
N LYS A 63 -5.22 3.56 13.99
CA LYS A 63 -6.42 4.40 14.18
C LYS A 63 -6.40 5.20 15.50
N ALA A 64 -5.60 4.76 16.46
CA ALA A 64 -5.42 5.47 17.73
C ALA A 64 -4.45 6.66 17.63
N LEU A 65 -3.69 6.77 16.54
CA LEU A 65 -2.76 7.88 16.32
C LEU A 65 -3.49 9.15 15.86
N PRO A 66 -2.94 10.34 16.14
CA PRO A 66 -3.45 11.60 15.60
C PRO A 66 -3.56 11.56 14.08
N SER A 67 -4.73 11.96 13.56
CA SER A 67 -4.95 12.06 12.12
C SER A 67 -4.45 13.39 11.57
N ILE A 68 -3.68 13.35 10.48
CA ILE A 68 -3.20 14.53 9.75
C ILE A 68 -4.11 14.90 8.56
N GLY A 69 -5.30 14.30 8.47
CA GLY A 69 -6.22 14.48 7.33
C GLY A 69 -5.92 13.55 6.16
N TYR A 70 -6.42 13.91 4.98
CA TYR A 70 -6.21 13.11 3.77
C TYR A 70 -4.90 13.49 3.09
N GLN A 71 -4.10 12.50 2.67
CA GLN A 71 -2.75 12.70 2.12
C GLN A 71 -2.64 13.76 1.02
N ARG A 72 -3.68 13.98 0.22
CA ARG A 72 -3.69 14.99 -0.87
C ARG A 72 -4.17 16.37 -0.41
N GLN A 73 -4.60 16.51 0.85
CA GLN A 73 -5.15 17.74 1.43
C GLN A 73 -4.56 17.96 2.85
N LEU A 74 -3.24 17.92 2.95
CA LEU A 74 -2.53 18.07 4.20
C LEU A 74 -2.55 19.53 4.69
N SER A 75 -2.38 19.70 6.01
CA SER A 75 -2.15 20.98 6.68
C SER A 75 -0.77 20.99 7.32
N ALA A 76 0.02 22.03 7.05
CA ALA A 76 1.34 22.18 7.67
C ALA A 76 1.20 22.34 9.19
N GLU A 77 0.24 23.14 9.68
CA GLU A 77 -0.02 23.33 11.10
C GLU A 77 -0.34 22.00 11.80
N GLY A 78 -1.27 21.20 11.25
CA GLY A 78 -1.64 19.90 11.81
C GLY A 78 -0.45 18.94 11.90
N ILE A 79 0.43 18.94 10.90
CA ILE A 79 1.62 18.08 10.91
C ILE A 79 2.68 18.61 11.89
N LEU A 80 2.98 19.90 11.85
CA LEU A 80 4.03 20.51 12.68
C LEU A 80 3.67 20.49 14.17
N SER A 81 2.38 20.51 14.53
CA SER A 81 1.92 20.38 15.93
C SER A 81 2.34 19.06 16.57
N LEU A 82 2.58 18.01 15.76
CA LEU A 82 3.07 16.72 16.22
C LEU A 82 4.59 16.68 16.40
N SER A 83 5.30 17.79 16.11
CA SER A 83 6.75 17.91 16.20
C SER A 83 7.49 16.72 15.52
N PRO A 84 7.20 16.39 14.25
CA PRO A 84 7.86 15.31 13.57
C PRO A 84 9.29 15.67 13.16
N GLN A 85 10.15 14.67 13.06
CA GLN A 85 11.48 14.80 12.45
C GLN A 85 11.43 14.46 10.97
N ILE A 86 10.50 13.59 10.59
CA ILE A 86 10.32 13.16 9.21
C ILE A 86 8.84 13.02 8.86
N LEU A 87 8.49 13.45 7.66
CA LEU A 87 7.22 13.17 6.98
C LEU A 87 7.51 12.27 5.79
N ILE A 88 6.86 11.13 5.74
CA ILE A 88 6.89 10.21 4.59
C ILE A 88 5.55 10.20 3.87
N GLY A 89 5.57 10.03 2.56
CA GLY A 89 4.37 9.90 1.74
C GLY A 89 4.72 9.54 0.30
N THR A 90 3.71 9.36 -0.54
CA THR A 90 3.92 9.17 -1.98
C THR A 90 3.98 10.51 -2.72
N GLU A 91 4.37 10.47 -4.02
CA GLU A 91 4.33 11.65 -4.89
C GLU A 91 2.93 12.29 -5.01
N GLU A 92 1.88 11.58 -4.59
CA GLU A 92 0.52 12.11 -4.52
C GLU A 92 0.26 12.97 -3.28
N MET A 93 1.18 12.96 -2.33
CA MET A 93 1.07 13.73 -1.09
C MET A 93 1.15 15.24 -1.36
N GLY A 94 0.26 15.99 -0.75
CA GLY A 94 0.23 17.43 -1.00
C GLY A 94 -0.82 18.19 -0.21
N PRO A 95 -1.02 19.47 -0.56
CA PRO A 95 -0.50 20.18 -1.75
C PRO A 95 0.97 20.60 -1.64
N PRO A 96 1.67 20.83 -2.77
CA PRO A 96 3.11 21.14 -2.76
C PRO A 96 3.52 22.33 -1.88
N PRO A 97 2.76 23.43 -1.76
CA PRO A 97 3.11 24.52 -0.85
C PRO A 97 3.20 24.09 0.61
N VAL A 98 2.34 23.16 1.05
CA VAL A 98 2.36 22.60 2.40
C VAL A 98 3.66 21.84 2.65
N LEU A 99 4.08 21.01 1.67
CA LEU A 99 5.34 20.26 1.78
C LEU A 99 6.56 21.19 1.86
N SER A 100 6.52 22.32 1.14
CA SER A 100 7.55 23.35 1.21
C SER A 100 7.61 24.01 2.59
N GLN A 101 6.47 24.32 3.20
CA GLN A 101 6.38 24.86 4.56
C GLN A 101 6.97 23.88 5.59
N ILE A 102 6.64 22.59 5.48
CA ILE A 102 7.12 21.54 6.37
C ILE A 102 8.66 21.42 6.26
N ARG A 103 9.21 21.41 5.04
CA ARG A 103 10.68 21.42 4.84
C ARG A 103 11.35 22.68 5.42
N SER A 104 10.74 23.85 5.24
CA SER A 104 11.26 25.11 5.79
C SER A 104 11.27 25.14 7.32
N ALA A 105 10.39 24.36 7.95
CA ALA A 105 10.37 24.15 9.40
C ALA A 105 11.42 23.12 9.90
N GLY A 106 12.28 22.61 9.01
CA GLY A 106 13.35 21.66 9.36
C GLY A 106 12.93 20.18 9.39
N VAL A 107 11.70 19.85 8.98
CA VAL A 107 11.24 18.46 8.91
C VAL A 107 11.73 17.83 7.59
N GLN A 108 12.35 16.66 7.68
CA GLN A 108 12.72 15.86 6.52
C GLN A 108 11.45 15.40 5.80
N VAL A 109 11.37 15.56 4.47
CA VAL A 109 10.21 15.11 3.68
C VAL A 109 10.66 14.12 2.61
N GLU A 110 10.26 12.88 2.77
CA GLU A 110 10.59 11.76 1.88
C GLU A 110 9.39 11.38 1.02
N LEU A 111 9.59 11.39 -0.30
CA LEU A 111 8.60 10.96 -1.28
C LEU A 111 8.96 9.61 -1.86
N PHE A 112 7.97 8.72 -1.89
CA PHE A 112 8.05 7.38 -2.45
C PHE A 112 7.16 7.27 -3.69
N SER A 113 7.49 6.38 -4.61
CA SER A 113 6.63 6.11 -5.75
C SER A 113 5.46 5.20 -5.36
N ALA A 114 4.27 5.51 -5.89
CA ALA A 114 3.07 4.70 -5.74
C ALA A 114 2.85 3.71 -6.90
N GLN A 115 3.82 3.55 -7.80
CA GLN A 115 3.71 2.60 -8.92
C GLN A 115 3.51 1.17 -8.41
N PRO A 116 2.49 0.43 -8.90
CA PRO A 116 2.17 -0.90 -8.40
C PRO A 116 3.03 -1.99 -9.07
N ASP A 117 4.35 -1.93 -8.87
CA ASP A 117 5.30 -2.91 -9.39
C ASP A 117 6.34 -3.33 -8.32
N LEU A 118 6.92 -4.51 -8.51
CA LEU A 118 7.90 -5.08 -7.58
C LEU A 118 9.21 -4.29 -7.48
N PRO A 119 9.79 -3.77 -8.57
CA PRO A 119 10.99 -2.91 -8.47
C PRO A 119 10.76 -1.67 -7.62
N THR A 120 9.61 -1.02 -7.76
CA THR A 120 9.20 0.13 -6.93
C THR A 120 9.04 -0.26 -5.46
N LEU A 121 8.39 -1.38 -5.16
CA LEU A 121 8.27 -1.89 -3.80
C LEU A 121 9.64 -2.20 -3.19
N GLN A 122 10.52 -2.86 -3.93
CA GLN A 122 11.88 -3.17 -3.47
C GLN A 122 12.65 -1.90 -3.07
N ASN A 123 12.61 -0.87 -3.93
CA ASN A 123 13.23 0.42 -3.64
C ASN A 123 12.62 1.07 -2.40
N THR A 124 11.29 1.05 -2.29
CA THR A 124 10.57 1.59 -1.13
C THR A 124 11.02 0.91 0.16
N LEU A 125 11.04 -0.41 0.21
CA LEU A 125 11.46 -1.16 1.41
C LEU A 125 12.93 -0.94 1.73
N GLN A 126 13.82 -0.92 0.75
CA GLN A 126 15.24 -0.61 0.96
C GLN A 126 15.44 0.79 1.53
N ARG A 127 14.70 1.80 1.03
CA ARG A 127 14.78 3.18 1.57
C ARG A 127 14.21 3.27 2.98
N LEU A 128 13.06 2.66 3.25
CA LEU A 128 12.49 2.59 4.60
C LEU A 128 13.44 1.86 5.56
N GLY A 129 14.02 0.74 5.12
CA GLY A 129 15.02 0.00 5.89
C GLY A 129 16.18 0.88 6.33
N ARG A 130 16.78 1.66 5.41
CA ARG A 130 17.87 2.61 5.74
C ARG A 130 17.42 3.71 6.71
N LEU A 131 16.25 4.29 6.49
CA LEU A 131 15.71 5.37 7.34
C LEU A 131 15.36 4.88 8.76
N LEU A 132 15.06 3.59 8.89
CA LEU A 132 14.69 2.95 10.16
C LEU A 132 15.85 2.19 10.83
N GLY A 133 16.95 1.94 10.10
CA GLY A 133 18.04 1.07 10.55
C GLY A 133 17.63 -0.41 10.60
N SER A 134 16.80 -0.86 9.66
CA SER A 134 16.23 -2.21 9.61
C SER A 134 16.35 -2.85 8.21
N GLU A 135 17.49 -2.66 7.54
CA GLU A 135 17.73 -3.08 6.15
C GLU A 135 17.58 -4.59 5.95
N ALA A 136 18.07 -5.39 6.90
CA ALA A 136 17.95 -6.85 6.83
C ALA A 136 16.48 -7.28 6.90
N GLN A 137 15.67 -6.65 7.75
CA GLN A 137 14.25 -6.93 7.88
C GLN A 137 13.49 -6.49 6.62
N ALA A 138 13.86 -5.34 6.04
CA ALA A 138 13.26 -4.86 4.80
C ALA A 138 13.51 -5.84 3.63
N THR A 139 14.72 -6.39 3.52
CA THR A 139 15.06 -7.41 2.54
C THR A 139 14.23 -8.68 2.75
N ALA A 140 14.16 -9.19 3.99
CA ALA A 140 13.38 -10.39 4.29
C ALA A 140 11.88 -10.22 4.01
N LEU A 141 11.32 -9.04 4.30
CA LEU A 141 9.92 -8.73 3.99
C LEU A 141 9.68 -8.71 2.48
N PHE A 142 10.59 -8.12 1.70
CA PHE A 142 10.48 -8.12 0.24
C PHE A 142 10.55 -9.53 -0.34
N ASP A 143 11.50 -10.34 0.10
CA ASP A 143 11.68 -11.71 -0.38
C ASP A 143 10.44 -12.58 -0.07
N GLY A 144 9.90 -12.46 1.15
CA GLY A 144 8.66 -13.13 1.54
C GLY A 144 7.45 -12.68 0.73
N TYR A 145 7.34 -11.38 0.48
CA TYR A 145 6.30 -10.82 -0.38
C TYR A 145 6.36 -11.36 -1.81
N GLN A 146 7.55 -11.37 -2.40
CA GLN A 146 7.77 -11.91 -3.74
C GLN A 146 7.42 -13.40 -3.83
N GLN A 147 7.81 -14.19 -2.83
CA GLN A 147 7.46 -15.61 -2.76
C GLN A 147 5.94 -15.83 -2.72
N GLN A 148 5.21 -15.04 -1.93
CA GLN A 148 3.75 -15.12 -1.86
C GLN A 148 3.10 -14.80 -3.21
N LEU A 149 3.61 -13.79 -3.95
CA LEU A 149 3.11 -13.49 -5.29
C LEU A 149 3.40 -14.60 -6.29
N VAL A 150 4.59 -15.21 -6.24
CA VAL A 150 4.94 -16.36 -7.10
C VAL A 150 4.01 -17.55 -6.83
N GLN A 151 3.77 -17.86 -5.57
CA GLN A 151 2.82 -18.92 -5.18
C GLN A 151 1.40 -18.61 -5.66
N GLN A 152 0.96 -17.38 -5.49
CA GLN A 152 -0.34 -16.92 -5.95
C GLN A 152 -0.49 -17.04 -7.48
N GLN A 153 0.51 -16.63 -8.24
CA GLN A 153 0.51 -16.75 -9.70
C GLN A 153 0.52 -18.20 -10.16
N ALA A 154 1.27 -19.08 -9.49
CA ALA A 154 1.26 -20.52 -9.78
C ALA A 154 -0.14 -21.11 -9.58
N TRP A 155 -0.83 -20.73 -8.47
CA TRP A 155 -2.20 -21.15 -8.21
C TRP A 155 -3.17 -20.66 -9.29
N VAL A 156 -3.08 -19.38 -9.68
CA VAL A 156 -3.92 -18.81 -10.75
C VAL A 156 -3.66 -19.53 -12.07
N SER A 157 -2.40 -19.78 -12.44
CA SER A 157 -2.04 -20.51 -13.66
C SER A 157 -2.65 -21.92 -13.66
N GLN A 158 -2.61 -22.62 -12.55
CA GLN A 158 -3.23 -23.93 -12.39
C GLN A 158 -4.76 -23.84 -12.53
N ALA A 159 -5.42 -22.86 -11.90
CA ALA A 159 -6.86 -22.67 -12.03
C ALA A 159 -7.29 -22.40 -13.48
N GLN A 160 -6.46 -21.68 -14.23
CA GLN A 160 -6.72 -21.35 -15.64
C GLN A 160 -6.53 -22.53 -16.61
N THR A 161 -5.99 -23.66 -16.17
CA THR A 161 -5.97 -24.88 -16.98
C THR A 161 -7.36 -25.49 -17.16
N THR A 162 -8.27 -25.24 -16.22
CA THR A 162 -9.64 -25.82 -16.18
C THR A 162 -10.73 -24.77 -16.28
N ALA A 163 -10.43 -23.51 -15.97
CA ALA A 163 -11.40 -22.42 -15.94
C ALA A 163 -10.89 -21.20 -16.74
N LYS A 164 -11.77 -20.62 -17.54
CA LYS A 164 -11.44 -19.39 -18.28
C LYS A 164 -11.31 -18.19 -17.32
N ALA A 165 -10.36 -17.29 -17.58
CA ALA A 165 -10.21 -16.04 -16.86
C ALA A 165 -11.53 -15.23 -16.90
N PRO A 166 -12.15 -14.93 -15.76
CA PRO A 166 -13.41 -14.19 -15.72
C PRO A 166 -13.23 -12.75 -16.17
N GLY A 167 -14.26 -12.21 -16.83
CA GLY A 167 -14.39 -10.79 -17.05
C GLY A 167 -14.79 -10.07 -15.77
N VAL A 168 -13.97 -9.13 -15.32
CA VAL A 168 -14.16 -8.44 -14.04
C VAL A 168 -14.38 -6.94 -14.25
N LEU A 169 -15.28 -6.36 -13.50
CA LEU A 169 -15.47 -4.92 -13.41
C LEU A 169 -15.27 -4.49 -11.96
N LEU A 170 -14.36 -3.54 -11.71
CA LEU A 170 -14.13 -2.97 -10.39
C LEU A 170 -14.74 -1.57 -10.30
N LEU A 171 -15.59 -1.40 -9.29
CA LEU A 171 -16.28 -0.16 -8.97
C LEU A 171 -15.76 0.41 -7.65
N LEU A 172 -15.30 1.64 -7.69
CA LEU A 172 -14.85 2.38 -6.51
C LEU A 172 -15.94 3.37 -6.09
N GLY A 173 -16.58 3.11 -4.96
CA GLY A 173 -17.52 4.02 -4.32
C GLY A 173 -16.82 5.22 -3.70
N HIS A 174 -17.49 6.38 -3.72
CA HIS A 174 -17.06 7.55 -2.98
C HIS A 174 -18.26 8.32 -2.47
N ALA A 175 -18.13 8.94 -1.30
CA ALA A 175 -19.23 9.61 -0.61
C ALA A 175 -19.95 10.63 -1.51
N GLY A 176 -21.26 10.39 -1.76
CA GLY A 176 -22.15 11.31 -2.45
C GLY A 176 -22.00 11.38 -3.97
N GLY A 177 -21.16 10.55 -4.60
CA GLY A 177 -20.94 10.54 -6.05
C GLY A 177 -21.30 9.23 -6.73
N LYS A 178 -21.34 9.25 -8.09
CA LYS A 178 -21.41 8.01 -8.86
C LYS A 178 -20.12 7.22 -8.67
N PRO A 179 -20.18 5.89 -8.55
CA PRO A 179 -18.96 5.09 -8.43
C PRO A 179 -18.05 5.31 -9.66
N LEU A 180 -16.76 5.12 -9.45
CA LEU A 180 -15.77 5.15 -10.53
C LEU A 180 -15.49 3.75 -11.01
N ILE A 181 -15.35 3.56 -12.32
CA ILE A 181 -14.85 2.33 -12.93
C ILE A 181 -13.32 2.41 -12.97
N ALA A 182 -12.66 1.40 -12.44
CA ALA A 182 -11.21 1.25 -12.52
C ALA A 182 -10.83 0.70 -13.90
N GLY A 183 -10.16 1.51 -14.70
CA GLY A 183 -9.60 1.15 -16.00
C GLY A 183 -8.14 0.72 -15.91
N LYS A 184 -7.49 0.60 -17.07
CA LYS A 184 -6.08 0.28 -17.22
C LYS A 184 -5.18 1.27 -16.49
N ASP A 185 -3.95 0.87 -16.21
CA ASP A 185 -2.92 1.70 -15.59
C ASP A 185 -3.30 2.19 -14.16
N THR A 186 -4.11 1.41 -13.44
CA THR A 186 -4.49 1.67 -12.04
C THR A 186 -4.02 0.51 -11.14
N ALA A 187 -3.85 0.78 -9.85
CA ALA A 187 -3.59 -0.26 -8.85
C ALA A 187 -4.69 -1.34 -8.85
N ALA A 188 -5.94 -0.94 -9.10
CA ALA A 188 -7.07 -1.87 -9.25
C ALA A 188 -6.90 -2.80 -10.45
N ASP A 189 -6.50 -2.28 -11.61
CA ASP A 189 -6.24 -3.08 -12.81
C ASP A 189 -5.14 -4.11 -12.55
N TRP A 190 -4.05 -3.68 -11.94
CA TRP A 190 -2.96 -4.57 -11.54
C TRP A 190 -3.46 -5.69 -10.61
N LEU A 191 -4.26 -5.35 -9.58
CA LEU A 191 -4.85 -6.31 -8.65
C LEU A 191 -5.73 -7.35 -9.37
N LEU A 192 -6.61 -6.90 -10.27
CA LEU A 192 -7.49 -7.79 -11.02
C LEU A 192 -6.69 -8.78 -11.88
N GLN A 193 -5.65 -8.31 -12.56
CA GLN A 193 -4.78 -9.14 -13.40
C GLN A 193 -3.98 -10.15 -12.56
N GLN A 194 -3.38 -9.71 -11.43
CA GLN A 194 -2.66 -10.61 -10.54
C GLN A 194 -3.57 -11.68 -9.91
N ALA A 195 -4.83 -11.35 -9.66
CA ALA A 195 -5.83 -12.32 -9.20
C ALA A 195 -6.35 -13.26 -10.30
N GLY A 196 -5.89 -13.11 -11.55
CA GLY A 196 -6.25 -13.94 -12.69
C GLY A 196 -7.55 -13.50 -13.39
N GLY A 197 -8.07 -12.31 -13.12
CA GLY A 197 -9.20 -11.74 -13.81
C GLY A 197 -8.80 -10.90 -15.02
N ARG A 198 -9.73 -10.72 -15.94
CA ARG A 198 -9.60 -9.83 -17.09
C ARG A 198 -10.40 -8.56 -16.85
N ASN A 199 -9.74 -7.41 -16.67
CA ASN A 199 -10.44 -6.15 -16.54
C ASN A 199 -11.24 -5.83 -17.82
N LEU A 200 -12.53 -5.62 -17.69
CA LEU A 200 -13.41 -5.28 -18.81
C LEU A 200 -13.37 -3.80 -19.18
N ALA A 201 -12.90 -2.94 -18.30
CA ALA A 201 -12.73 -1.52 -18.57
C ALA A 201 -11.51 -1.28 -19.48
N THR A 202 -11.73 -0.68 -20.65
CA THR A 202 -10.69 -0.50 -21.69
C THR A 202 -10.01 0.88 -21.65
N HIS A 203 -10.56 1.83 -20.89
CA HIS A 203 -9.97 3.16 -20.70
C HIS A 203 -8.83 3.14 -19.69
N SER A 204 -7.94 4.10 -19.71
CA SER A 204 -6.94 4.33 -18.67
C SER A 204 -7.50 5.16 -17.52
N GLY A 205 -7.02 4.90 -16.29
CA GLY A 205 -7.40 5.62 -15.08
C GLY A 205 -8.80 5.29 -14.59
N TYR A 206 -9.33 6.15 -13.74
CA TYR A 206 -10.68 6.03 -13.18
C TYR A 206 -11.66 6.92 -13.93
N LYS A 207 -12.82 6.38 -14.31
CA LYS A 207 -13.91 7.15 -14.95
C LYS A 207 -15.23 6.96 -14.22
N PRO A 208 -16.10 8.01 -14.17
CA PRO A 208 -17.42 7.87 -13.59
C PRO A 208 -18.22 6.74 -14.25
N PHE A 209 -18.88 5.94 -13.42
CA PHE A 209 -19.81 4.92 -13.88
C PHE A 209 -21.05 5.55 -14.53
N SER A 210 -21.47 5.00 -15.65
CA SER A 210 -22.75 5.32 -16.27
C SER A 210 -23.41 4.05 -16.81
N VAL A 211 -24.71 4.11 -17.05
CA VAL A 211 -25.45 3.01 -17.67
C VAL A 211 -24.87 2.67 -19.05
N GLU A 212 -24.50 3.70 -19.81
CA GLU A 212 -23.88 3.55 -21.13
C GLU A 212 -22.49 2.90 -21.04
N SER A 213 -21.73 3.20 -19.98
CA SER A 213 -20.41 2.59 -19.77
C SER A 213 -20.51 1.09 -19.44
N LEU A 214 -21.66 0.63 -18.94
CA LEU A 214 -21.96 -0.79 -18.73
C LEU A 214 -22.48 -1.48 -19.99
N ALA A 215 -23.00 -0.70 -20.97
CA ALA A 215 -23.54 -1.25 -22.20
C ALA A 215 -22.47 -2.06 -22.95
N GLY A 216 -22.77 -3.33 -23.23
CA GLY A 216 -21.83 -4.25 -23.86
C GLY A 216 -20.80 -4.88 -22.92
N LEU A 217 -20.72 -4.47 -21.65
CA LEU A 217 -19.92 -5.14 -20.64
C LEU A 217 -20.77 -6.20 -19.92
N THR A 218 -20.29 -7.43 -19.94
CA THR A 218 -20.94 -8.59 -19.28
C THR A 218 -20.00 -9.15 -18.21
N PRO A 219 -19.88 -8.48 -17.04
CA PRO A 219 -18.96 -8.92 -16.02
C PRO A 219 -19.41 -10.27 -15.43
N ASP A 220 -18.48 -11.23 -15.40
CA ASP A 220 -18.62 -12.49 -14.69
C ASP A 220 -18.46 -12.28 -13.17
N VAL A 221 -17.71 -11.26 -12.79
CA VAL A 221 -17.47 -10.83 -11.40
C VAL A 221 -17.55 -9.32 -11.30
N LEU A 222 -18.26 -8.84 -10.28
CA LEU A 222 -18.17 -7.46 -9.81
C LEU A 222 -17.27 -7.41 -8.58
N VAL A 223 -16.29 -6.54 -8.59
CA VAL A 223 -15.53 -6.15 -7.41
C VAL A 223 -15.93 -4.74 -7.05
N PHE A 224 -16.28 -4.50 -5.79
CA PHE A 224 -16.59 -3.16 -5.33
C PHE A 224 -15.72 -2.79 -4.13
N SER A 225 -15.45 -1.52 -4.00
CA SER A 225 -14.68 -0.94 -2.93
C SER A 225 -15.33 0.36 -2.51
N ASP A 226 -15.62 0.53 -1.22
CA ASP A 226 -16.24 1.75 -0.69
C ASP A 226 -15.50 2.20 0.57
N ARG A 227 -15.32 3.51 0.75
CA ARG A 227 -14.60 4.08 1.89
C ARG A 227 -15.49 4.34 3.10
N ALA A 228 -16.80 4.44 2.88
CA ALA A 228 -17.77 4.82 3.90
C ALA A 228 -18.53 3.61 4.46
N LEU A 229 -18.74 2.59 3.63
CA LEU A 229 -19.54 1.42 3.95
C LEU A 229 -18.74 0.14 3.69
N THR A 230 -19.02 -0.89 4.48
CA THR A 230 -18.42 -2.24 4.33
C THR A 230 -19.48 -3.31 4.42
N GLY A 231 -19.17 -4.52 3.91
CA GLY A 231 -20.03 -5.69 4.00
C GLY A 231 -21.36 -5.54 3.25
N ASP A 232 -22.40 -6.09 3.82
CA ASP A 232 -23.73 -6.11 3.22
C ASP A 232 -24.29 -4.70 3.01
N ALA A 233 -24.01 -3.76 3.91
CA ALA A 233 -24.47 -2.37 3.78
C ALA A 233 -23.85 -1.68 2.55
N ALA A 234 -22.56 -1.90 2.27
CA ALA A 234 -21.92 -1.38 1.06
C ALA A 234 -22.49 -2.01 -0.21
N ARG A 235 -22.71 -3.33 -0.18
CA ARG A 235 -23.32 -4.07 -1.28
C ARG A 235 -24.73 -3.60 -1.58
N GLU A 236 -25.58 -3.47 -0.57
CA GLU A 236 -26.94 -2.96 -0.73
C GLU A 236 -26.96 -1.52 -1.28
N ALA A 237 -26.09 -0.65 -0.77
CA ALA A 237 -25.96 0.73 -1.25
C ALA A 237 -25.54 0.76 -2.72
N LEU A 238 -24.57 -0.08 -3.13
CA LEU A 238 -24.12 -0.20 -4.51
C LEU A 238 -25.28 -0.51 -5.45
N PHE A 239 -26.08 -1.54 -5.16
CA PHE A 239 -27.22 -1.96 -6.01
C PHE A 239 -28.39 -0.98 -5.94
N LYS A 240 -28.67 -0.39 -4.77
CA LYS A 240 -29.72 0.63 -4.63
C LYS A 240 -29.41 1.88 -5.45
N GLN A 241 -28.16 2.31 -5.45
CA GLN A 241 -27.73 3.49 -6.23
C GLN A 241 -27.56 3.19 -7.72
N ASN A 242 -27.28 1.94 -8.09
CA ASN A 242 -27.00 1.51 -9.45
C ASN A 242 -27.81 0.24 -9.82
N PRO A 243 -29.16 0.33 -9.96
CA PRO A 243 -30.03 -0.85 -10.15
C PRO A 243 -29.67 -1.67 -11.39
N ILE A 244 -29.08 -1.05 -12.43
CA ILE A 244 -28.66 -1.73 -13.66
C ILE A 244 -27.63 -2.85 -13.39
N LEU A 245 -26.84 -2.74 -12.32
CA LEU A 245 -25.88 -3.77 -11.95
C LEU A 245 -26.53 -5.11 -11.59
N ALA A 246 -27.78 -5.11 -11.11
CA ALA A 246 -28.54 -6.33 -10.82
C ALA A 246 -28.81 -7.18 -12.06
N SER A 247 -28.77 -6.61 -13.25
CA SER A 247 -28.94 -7.33 -14.51
C SER A 247 -27.70 -8.09 -14.97
N THR A 248 -26.54 -7.81 -14.39
CA THR A 248 -25.25 -8.40 -14.78
C THR A 248 -25.18 -9.91 -14.44
N PRO A 249 -24.42 -10.71 -15.20
CA PRO A 249 -24.13 -12.10 -14.86
C PRO A 249 -23.54 -12.25 -13.44
N ALA A 250 -22.62 -11.36 -13.06
CA ALA A 250 -22.01 -11.34 -11.74
C ALA A 250 -23.04 -11.24 -10.60
N ALA A 251 -24.02 -10.33 -10.72
CA ALA A 251 -25.07 -10.16 -9.72
C ALA A 251 -25.99 -11.38 -9.65
N LYS A 252 -26.40 -11.91 -10.82
CA LYS A 252 -27.28 -13.09 -10.90
C LYS A 252 -26.66 -14.35 -10.33
N THR A 253 -25.33 -14.49 -10.41
CA THR A 253 -24.58 -15.64 -9.87
C THR A 253 -24.02 -15.40 -8.47
N GLY A 254 -24.28 -14.22 -7.87
CA GLY A 254 -23.78 -13.85 -6.55
C GLY A 254 -22.27 -13.57 -6.50
N ARG A 255 -21.61 -13.42 -7.65
CA ARG A 255 -20.17 -13.15 -7.74
C ARG A 255 -19.87 -11.66 -7.61
N VAL A 256 -20.19 -11.12 -6.42
CA VAL A 256 -19.98 -9.72 -6.05
C VAL A 256 -19.06 -9.69 -4.84
N LEU A 257 -17.83 -9.24 -5.07
CA LEU A 257 -16.74 -9.29 -4.09
C LEU A 257 -16.44 -7.89 -3.57
N GLU A 258 -16.16 -7.78 -2.29
CA GLU A 258 -15.70 -6.54 -1.67
C GLU A 258 -14.17 -6.49 -1.64
N LEU A 259 -13.61 -5.32 -1.91
CA LEU A 259 -12.19 -5.03 -1.80
C LEU A 259 -11.98 -3.86 -0.83
N ASP A 260 -11.06 -4.02 0.11
CA ASP A 260 -10.65 -2.96 1.01
C ASP A 260 -10.06 -1.77 0.21
N PRO A 261 -10.64 -0.57 0.29
CA PRO A 261 -10.21 0.59 -0.48
C PRO A 261 -8.78 1.04 -0.16
N THR A 262 -8.25 0.71 1.01
CA THR A 262 -6.89 1.08 1.41
C THR A 262 -5.81 0.35 0.60
N LEU A 263 -6.15 -0.81 0.00
CA LEU A 263 -5.26 -1.55 -0.90
C LEU A 263 -5.01 -0.85 -2.25
N LEU A 264 -5.81 0.17 -2.57
CA LEU A 264 -5.73 0.92 -3.81
C LEU A 264 -4.98 2.25 -3.66
N VAL A 265 -4.36 2.50 -2.50
CA VAL A 265 -3.75 3.78 -2.16
C VAL A 265 -2.31 3.60 -1.68
N GLY A 266 -1.38 4.32 -2.31
CA GLY A 266 0.00 4.40 -1.84
C GLY A 266 0.92 3.27 -2.30
N GLY A 267 0.57 2.56 -3.38
CA GLY A 267 1.39 1.49 -3.95
C GLY A 267 1.11 0.11 -3.34
N LEU A 268 2.06 -0.81 -3.49
CA LEU A 268 1.91 -2.19 -3.01
C LEU A 268 2.11 -2.27 -1.48
N GLY A 269 1.04 -2.44 -0.73
CA GLY A 269 1.05 -2.63 0.72
C GLY A 269 1.26 -4.09 1.15
N PRO A 270 1.62 -4.34 2.42
CA PRO A 270 1.96 -5.68 2.92
C PRO A 270 0.79 -6.68 2.92
N ARG A 271 -0.46 -6.21 2.96
CA ARG A 271 -1.67 -7.06 2.97
C ARG A 271 -2.10 -7.53 1.57
N LEU A 272 -1.49 -7.00 0.52
CA LEU A 272 -1.92 -7.23 -0.85
C LEU A 272 -1.84 -8.70 -1.28
N PRO A 273 -0.79 -9.50 -0.96
CA PRO A 273 -0.76 -10.92 -1.32
C PRO A 273 -1.95 -11.72 -0.77
N GLN A 274 -2.34 -11.48 0.49
CA GLN A 274 -3.52 -12.12 1.08
C GLN A 274 -4.82 -11.68 0.41
N SER A 275 -4.91 -10.43 -0.02
CA SER A 275 -6.08 -9.92 -0.74
C SER A 275 -6.18 -10.52 -2.13
N LEU A 276 -5.07 -10.79 -2.81
CA LEU A 276 -5.02 -11.52 -4.07
C LEU A 276 -5.54 -12.94 -3.92
N VAL A 277 -5.16 -13.66 -2.86
CA VAL A 277 -5.70 -15.00 -2.58
C VAL A 277 -7.22 -14.98 -2.47
N LYS A 278 -7.78 -14.01 -1.73
CA LYS A 278 -9.25 -13.86 -1.57
C LYS A 278 -9.94 -13.54 -2.90
N LEU A 279 -9.38 -12.62 -3.69
CA LEU A 279 -9.93 -12.27 -4.99
C LEU A 279 -9.91 -13.47 -5.95
N SER A 280 -8.78 -14.18 -6.03
CA SER A 280 -8.64 -15.36 -6.88
C SER A 280 -9.59 -16.48 -6.48
N ALA A 281 -9.81 -16.70 -5.19
CA ALA A 281 -10.81 -17.65 -4.71
C ALA A 281 -12.23 -17.30 -5.21
N GLY A 282 -12.58 -16.01 -5.21
CA GLY A 282 -13.84 -15.53 -5.77
C GLY A 282 -13.90 -15.58 -7.30
N PHE A 283 -12.74 -15.47 -7.98
CA PHE A 283 -12.64 -15.59 -9.44
C PHE A 283 -12.73 -17.03 -9.92
N TYR A 284 -12.26 -17.99 -9.10
CA TYR A 284 -12.23 -19.42 -9.41
C TYR A 284 -12.81 -20.26 -8.26
N PRO A 285 -14.12 -20.11 -7.94
CA PRO A 285 -14.70 -20.71 -6.74
C PRO A 285 -14.65 -22.26 -6.74
N ALA A 286 -14.78 -22.91 -7.90
CA ALA A 286 -14.70 -24.37 -8.01
C ALA A 286 -13.29 -24.89 -7.72
N GLU A 287 -12.25 -24.18 -8.14
CA GLU A 287 -10.86 -24.56 -7.89
C GLU A 287 -10.45 -24.28 -6.45
N SER A 288 -10.94 -23.18 -5.85
CA SER A 288 -10.76 -22.89 -4.44
C SER A 288 -11.37 -23.97 -3.53
N ALA A 289 -12.59 -24.42 -3.84
CA ALA A 289 -13.24 -25.50 -3.09
C ALA A 289 -12.45 -26.83 -3.15
N LYS A 290 -11.87 -27.18 -4.32
CA LYS A 290 -10.99 -28.36 -4.46
C LYS A 290 -9.71 -28.24 -3.60
N ALA A 291 -9.08 -27.07 -3.59
CA ALA A 291 -7.87 -26.83 -2.81
C ALA A 291 -8.14 -26.96 -1.30
N THR A 292 -9.29 -26.47 -0.82
CA THR A 292 -9.69 -26.60 0.60
C THR A 292 -10.03 -28.05 0.97
N ALA A 293 -10.62 -28.82 0.06
CA ALA A 293 -10.94 -30.24 0.30
C ALA A 293 -9.72 -31.17 0.29
N ALA A 294 -8.59 -30.72 -0.24
CA ALA A 294 -7.33 -31.48 -0.32
C ALA A 294 -6.39 -31.25 0.87
N GLN A 295 -6.71 -30.33 1.79
CA GLN A 295 -6.00 -30.05 3.04
C GLN A 295 -6.66 -30.75 4.23
#